data_9b9c0a164a809f3ac05b8fe908ee1292
#
_entry.id   9b9c0a164a809f3ac05b8fe908ee1292
#
_cell.length_a   1.000
_cell.length_b   1.000
_cell.length_c   1.000
_cell.angle_alpha   90.00
_cell.angle_beta   90.00
_cell.angle_gamma   90.00
#
_symmetry.space_group_name_H-M   'P 1'
#
loop_
_entity.id
_entity.type
_entity.pdbx_description
1 polymer ?
#
loop_
_entity_poly.entity_id
_entity_poly.type
_entity_poly.pdbx_seq_one_letter_code
_entity_poly.pdbx_strand_id
1 'polypeptide(L)'
;MSNQIEIPPSFSQLFRSPAGRLTAPATTVLERYELCEDLACALVEQAQSIYHRGHSDEEAVLLGLHSAIASPAAGMSPAEGQWVILRLAELLQWRAPQLPAEA
;
A
#
# COMPACT_ATOMS: atom_id res chain seq x y z
N MET A 1 -5.35 -5.53 29.23
CA MET A 1 -4.89 -4.45 28.37
C MET A 1 -4.92 -4.91 26.92
N SER A 2 -5.59 -4.18 26.09
CA SER A 2 -5.73 -4.61 24.71
C SER A 2 -4.57 -4.09 23.89
N ASN A 3 -3.97 -4.97 23.11
CA ASN A 3 -2.95 -4.61 22.14
C ASN A 3 -3.61 -4.41 20.78
N GLN A 4 -4.61 -3.54 20.75
CA GLN A 4 -5.32 -3.32 19.51
C GLN A 4 -4.47 -2.51 18.55
N ILE A 5 -4.33 -3.05 17.35
CA ILE A 5 -3.69 -2.33 16.27
C ILE A 5 -4.71 -1.36 15.70
N GLU A 6 -4.36 -0.09 15.66
CA GLU A 6 -5.22 0.91 15.07
C GLU A 6 -5.04 0.92 13.57
N ILE A 7 -6.13 0.66 12.86
CA ILE A 7 -6.12 0.70 11.40
C ILE A 7 -6.32 2.13 10.96
N PRO A 8 -5.40 2.70 10.16
CA PRO A 8 -5.57 4.07 9.69
C PRO A 8 -6.86 4.21 8.88
N PRO A 9 -7.55 5.35 8.99
CA PRO A 9 -8.74 5.57 8.16
C PRO A 9 -8.48 5.43 6.68
N SER A 10 -7.28 5.79 6.22
CA SER A 10 -6.94 5.66 4.81
C SER A 10 -7.01 4.22 4.33
N PHE A 11 -6.74 3.26 5.22
CA PHE A 11 -6.87 1.85 4.87
C PHE A 11 -8.30 1.35 5.06
N SER A 12 -8.90 1.65 6.22
CA SER A 12 -10.24 1.12 6.51
C SER A 12 -11.27 1.62 5.50
N GLN A 13 -11.07 2.78 4.90
CA GLN A 13 -11.98 3.29 3.88
C GLN A 13 -12.04 2.39 2.65
N LEU A 14 -10.99 1.62 2.37
CA LEU A 14 -11.00 0.68 1.25
C LEU A 14 -12.06 -0.41 1.41
N PHE A 15 -12.52 -0.62 2.66
CA PHE A 15 -13.48 -1.67 2.99
C PHE A 15 -14.79 -1.07 3.48
N ARG A 16 -15.13 0.14 3.05
CA ARG A 16 -16.40 0.76 3.41
C ARG A 16 -17.23 1.06 2.18
N SER A 17 -18.53 0.83 2.33
CA SER A 17 -19.49 1.23 1.30
C SER A 17 -19.66 2.73 1.30
N PRO A 18 -20.32 3.31 0.27
CA PRO A 18 -20.63 4.74 0.29
C PRO A 18 -21.43 5.17 1.51
N ALA A 19 -22.20 4.26 2.13
CA ALA A 19 -22.95 4.55 3.34
C ALA A 19 -22.12 4.43 4.61
N GLY A 20 -20.84 4.09 4.49
CA GLY A 20 -19.92 4.01 5.62
C GLY A 20 -19.87 2.66 6.33
N ARG A 21 -20.55 1.65 5.79
CA ARG A 21 -20.53 0.31 6.37
C ARG A 21 -19.34 -0.48 5.91
N LEU A 22 -18.78 -1.31 6.79
CA LEU A 22 -17.72 -2.23 6.39
C LEU A 22 -18.27 -3.24 5.38
N THR A 23 -17.47 -3.47 4.33
CA THR A 23 -17.83 -4.44 3.27
C THR A 23 -17.21 -5.82 3.54
N ALA A 24 -16.43 -5.94 4.62
CA ALA A 24 -15.83 -7.20 5.05
C ALA A 24 -15.80 -7.22 6.57
N PRO A 25 -15.70 -8.42 7.18
CA PRO A 25 -15.58 -8.50 8.63
C PRO A 25 -14.38 -7.72 9.15
N ALA A 26 -14.50 -7.18 10.37
CA ALA A 26 -13.42 -6.39 10.96
C ALA A 26 -12.12 -7.19 11.06
N THR A 27 -12.20 -8.48 11.33
CA THR A 27 -10.99 -9.33 11.39
C THR A 27 -10.31 -9.43 10.03
N THR A 28 -11.10 -9.51 8.97
CA THR A 28 -10.54 -9.53 7.61
C THR A 28 -9.85 -8.21 7.28
N VAL A 29 -10.47 -7.09 7.64
CA VAL A 29 -9.86 -5.78 7.39
C VAL A 29 -8.53 -5.68 8.12
N LEU A 30 -8.47 -6.14 9.37
CA LEU A 30 -7.23 -6.12 10.14
C LEU A 30 -6.15 -6.99 9.48
N GLU A 31 -6.52 -8.19 9.06
CA GLU A 31 -5.57 -9.08 8.39
C GLU A 31 -5.02 -8.47 7.11
N ARG A 32 -5.90 -7.85 6.32
CA ARG A 32 -5.47 -7.20 5.09
C ARG A 32 -4.58 -6.00 5.38
N TYR A 33 -4.89 -5.24 6.42
CA TYR A 33 -4.06 -4.12 6.81
C TYR A 33 -2.66 -4.59 7.20
N GLU A 34 -2.58 -5.62 8.03
CA GLU A 34 -1.28 -6.13 8.46
C GLU A 34 -0.45 -6.62 7.27
N LEU A 35 -1.09 -7.31 6.32
CA LEU A 35 -0.40 -7.77 5.13
C LEU A 35 0.13 -6.59 4.31
N CYS A 36 -0.69 -5.57 4.10
CA CYS A 36 -0.30 -4.43 3.29
C CYS A 36 0.78 -3.59 3.97
N GLU A 37 0.67 -3.41 5.28
CA GLU A 37 1.68 -2.66 6.03
C GLU A 37 3.02 -3.41 6.02
N ASP A 38 2.98 -4.73 6.22
CA ASP A 38 4.20 -5.54 6.18
C ASP A 38 4.86 -5.47 4.82
N LEU A 39 4.07 -5.50 3.76
CA LEU A 39 4.62 -5.40 2.42
C LEU A 39 5.25 -4.03 2.18
N ALA A 40 4.58 -2.95 2.61
CA ALA A 40 5.15 -1.61 2.46
C ALA A 40 6.50 -1.52 3.17
N CYS A 41 6.58 -2.05 4.39
CA CYS A 41 7.82 -2.04 5.15
C CYS A 41 8.91 -2.88 4.44
N ALA A 42 8.52 -4.02 3.90
CA ALA A 42 9.48 -4.90 3.21
C ALA A 42 10.03 -4.27 1.94
N LEU A 43 9.25 -3.40 1.29
CA LEU A 43 9.68 -2.76 0.06
C LEU A 43 10.62 -1.58 0.26
N VAL A 44 10.78 -1.10 1.50
CA VAL A 44 11.63 0.07 1.77
C VAL A 44 13.06 -0.15 1.27
N GLU A 45 13.68 -1.27 1.65
CA GLU A 45 15.05 -1.55 1.25
C GLU A 45 15.18 -1.71 -0.26
N GLN A 46 14.21 -2.37 -0.87
CA GLN A 46 14.23 -2.58 -2.32
C GLN A 46 14.11 -1.24 -3.06
N ALA A 47 13.22 -0.37 -2.60
CA ALA A 47 13.04 0.94 -3.21
C ALA A 47 14.33 1.76 -3.12
N GLN A 48 14.95 1.77 -1.95
CA GLN A 48 16.19 2.49 -1.74
C GLN A 48 17.31 1.95 -2.62
N SER A 49 17.39 0.63 -2.73
CA SER A 49 18.41 -0.02 -3.55
C SER A 49 18.26 0.37 -5.02
N ILE A 50 17.03 0.34 -5.53
CA ILE A 50 16.77 0.72 -6.92
C ILE A 50 17.12 2.19 -7.14
N TYR A 51 16.71 3.04 -6.21
CA TYR A 51 16.97 4.48 -6.31
C TYR A 51 18.48 4.77 -6.32
N HIS A 52 19.24 4.11 -5.45
CA HIS A 52 20.68 4.35 -5.34
C HIS A 52 21.47 3.81 -6.51
N ARG A 53 20.88 2.98 -7.36
CA ARG A 53 21.52 2.58 -8.60
C ARG A 53 21.60 3.73 -9.61
N GLY A 54 20.81 4.80 -9.38
CA GLY A 54 20.95 6.03 -10.14
C GLY A 54 20.29 6.06 -11.50
N HIS A 55 19.45 5.07 -11.82
CA HIS A 55 18.81 4.97 -13.13
C HIS A 55 17.37 5.48 -13.15
N SER A 56 16.81 5.79 -11.98
CA SER A 56 15.39 6.16 -11.86
C SER A 56 15.23 7.19 -10.75
N ASP A 57 14.28 8.10 -10.93
CA ASP A 57 13.91 9.00 -9.83
C ASP A 57 12.95 8.33 -8.88
N GLU A 58 12.60 9.02 -7.79
CA GLU A 58 11.71 8.46 -6.76
C GLU A 58 10.37 8.02 -7.34
N GLU A 59 9.76 8.85 -8.17
CA GLU A 59 8.48 8.50 -8.75
C GLU A 59 8.57 7.26 -9.63
N ALA A 60 9.61 7.18 -10.46
CA ALA A 60 9.79 6.03 -11.33
C ALA A 60 9.98 4.74 -10.53
N VAL A 61 10.70 4.80 -9.40
CA VAL A 61 10.86 3.64 -8.53
C VAL A 61 9.50 3.19 -7.99
N LEU A 62 8.72 4.15 -7.48
CA LEU A 62 7.41 3.83 -6.90
C LEU A 62 6.45 3.28 -7.94
N LEU A 63 6.43 3.85 -9.15
CA LEU A 63 5.57 3.37 -10.22
C LEU A 63 5.96 1.96 -10.66
N GLY A 64 7.26 1.68 -10.72
CA GLY A 64 7.74 0.34 -11.07
C GLY A 64 7.34 -0.70 -10.03
N LEU A 65 7.46 -0.36 -8.74
CA LEU A 65 7.03 -1.26 -7.69
C LEU A 65 5.52 -1.45 -7.69
N HIS A 66 4.76 -0.40 -7.98
CA HIS A 66 3.32 -0.52 -8.11
C HIS A 66 2.94 -1.51 -9.20
N SER A 67 3.59 -1.42 -10.36
CA SER A 67 3.35 -2.38 -11.44
C SER A 67 3.62 -3.81 -11.01
N ALA A 68 4.69 -4.01 -10.24
CA ALA A 68 5.06 -5.35 -9.78
C ALA A 68 4.01 -5.95 -8.85
N ILE A 69 3.47 -5.15 -7.91
CA ILE A 69 2.48 -5.66 -6.96
C ILE A 69 1.06 -5.65 -7.49
N ALA A 70 0.82 -5.00 -8.63
CA ALA A 70 -0.49 -5.00 -9.26
C ALA A 70 -0.82 -6.31 -9.97
N SER A 71 0.15 -7.23 -10.05
CA SER A 71 -0.06 -8.53 -10.66
C SER A 71 -1.10 -9.33 -9.87
N PRO A 72 -2.00 -10.08 -10.54
CA PRO A 72 -2.95 -10.94 -9.82
C PRO A 72 -2.27 -11.93 -8.88
N ALA A 73 -1.04 -12.34 -9.19
CA ALA A 73 -0.29 -13.27 -8.35
C ALA A 73 0.03 -12.69 -6.98
N ALA A 74 0.03 -11.36 -6.83
CA ALA A 74 0.30 -10.73 -5.55
C ALA A 74 -0.86 -10.83 -4.57
N GLY A 75 -2.07 -11.17 -5.04
CA GLY A 75 -3.22 -11.37 -4.18
C GLY A 75 -3.82 -10.11 -3.58
N MET A 76 -3.53 -8.96 -4.18
CA MET A 76 -4.04 -7.68 -3.68
C MET A 76 -5.06 -7.09 -4.62
N SER A 77 -6.02 -6.36 -4.07
CA SER A 77 -6.91 -5.54 -4.89
C SER A 77 -6.14 -4.32 -5.41
N PRO A 78 -6.62 -3.70 -6.49
CA PRO A 78 -6.00 -2.46 -6.97
C PRO A 78 -5.94 -1.38 -5.90
N ALA A 79 -6.99 -1.23 -5.09
CA ALA A 79 -7.00 -0.24 -4.02
C ALA A 79 -5.95 -0.54 -2.96
N GLU A 80 -5.80 -1.82 -2.61
CA GLU A 80 -4.77 -2.22 -1.65
C GLU A 80 -3.37 -1.96 -2.20
N GLY A 81 -3.15 -2.26 -3.47
CA GLY A 81 -1.85 -1.99 -4.10
C GLY A 81 -1.50 -0.52 -4.09
N GLN A 82 -2.46 0.35 -4.39
CA GLN A 82 -2.24 1.79 -4.31
C GLN A 82 -1.91 2.22 -2.89
N TRP A 83 -2.65 1.69 -1.91
CA TRP A 83 -2.40 2.03 -0.52
C TRP A 83 -0.98 1.65 -0.11
N VAL A 84 -0.51 0.47 -0.52
CA VAL A 84 0.84 -0.01 -0.19
C VAL A 84 1.89 0.97 -0.74
N ILE A 85 1.73 1.42 -1.97
CA ILE A 85 2.71 2.32 -2.58
C ILE A 85 2.68 3.70 -1.94
N LEU A 86 1.50 4.22 -1.59
CA LEU A 86 1.41 5.50 -0.90
C LEU A 86 2.02 5.40 0.50
N ARG A 87 1.79 4.28 1.18
CA ARG A 87 2.40 4.04 2.49
C ARG A 87 3.92 3.92 2.37
N LEU A 88 4.39 3.23 1.34
CA LEU A 88 5.83 3.11 1.08
C LEU A 88 6.45 4.50 0.88
N ALA A 89 5.80 5.38 0.13
CA ALA A 89 6.29 6.73 -0.07
C ALA A 89 6.41 7.47 1.27
N GLU A 90 5.42 7.31 2.16
CA GLU A 90 5.49 7.88 3.51
C GLU A 90 6.68 7.36 4.29
N LEU A 91 6.89 6.04 4.26
CA LEU A 91 7.98 5.42 5.00
C LEU A 91 9.35 5.90 4.49
N LEU A 92 9.45 6.14 3.19
CA LEU A 92 10.67 6.62 2.57
C LEU A 92 10.82 8.14 2.68
N GLN A 93 9.76 8.84 3.08
CA GLN A 93 9.69 10.30 3.07
C GLN A 93 9.86 10.87 1.67
N TRP A 94 9.32 10.15 0.70
CA TRP A 94 9.28 10.56 -0.70
C TRP A 94 7.91 11.16 -1.01
N ARG A 95 7.86 11.97 -2.07
CA ARG A 95 6.60 12.51 -2.55
C ARG A 95 5.71 11.38 -3.05
N ALA A 96 4.41 11.48 -2.74
CA ALA A 96 3.45 10.51 -3.24
C ALA A 96 3.40 10.56 -4.77
N PRO A 97 3.46 9.40 -5.45
CA PRO A 97 3.41 9.37 -6.90
C PRO A 97 1.99 9.54 -7.42
N GLN A 98 1.87 9.90 -8.69
CA GLN A 98 0.57 9.86 -9.36
C GLN A 98 0.35 8.44 -9.89
N LEU A 99 -0.51 7.70 -9.21
CA LEU A 99 -0.80 6.33 -9.60
C LEU A 99 -1.89 6.30 -10.65
N PRO A 100 -1.87 5.27 -11.55
CA PRO A 100 -2.92 5.15 -12.54
C PRO A 100 -4.27 4.98 -11.86
N ALA A 101 -5.31 5.54 -12.48
CA ALA A 101 -6.67 5.35 -11.99
C ALA A 101 -7.04 3.88 -12.05
N GLU A 102 -7.84 3.44 -11.09
CA GLU A 102 -8.37 2.09 -11.12
C GLU A 102 -9.36 1.94 -12.26
N ALA A 103 -9.24 0.84 -12.97
CA ALA A 103 -10.17 0.53 -14.03
C ALA A 103 -11.49 0.02 -13.47
#